data_1fc61aabd2420a4687309056dba612fa
#
_entry.id   1fc61aabd2420a4687309056dba612fa
#
_cell.length_a   1.000
_cell.length_b   1.000
_cell.length_c   1.000
_cell.angle_alpha   90.00
_cell.angle_beta   90.00
_cell.angle_gamma   90.00
#
_symmetry.space_group_name_H-M   'P 1'
#
loop_
_entity.id
_entity.type
_entity.pdbx_description
1 polymer ?
#
loop_
_entity_poly.entity_id
_entity_poly.type
_entity_poly.pdbx_seq_one_letter_code
_entity_poly.pdbx_strand_id
1 'polypeptide(L)'
;MPFQKIVDEFALGSVNHSPAFFDIVKMQSFNAEYIRAMTVDEFIAACEVWLTGERAPWKQANYDAKVFAEIAPLVQTRVQLLQDVPSMVDFLFCEMPAIDEASYVKAFAADWAASTLIAIREGFKNCDWKADSLKAVVEKIGEQNSLKLGKLQAPLRVAVTGRSVGPPLFEPIELLGRDATIKRIDAVLAKKVS
;
A
#
# COMPACT_ATOMS: atom_id res chain seq x y z
N MET A 1 14.94 -3.68 23.60
CA MET A 1 15.59 -3.62 24.93
C MET A 1 15.89 -2.16 25.24
N PRO A 2 15.56 -1.61 26.42
CA PRO A 2 15.87 -0.22 26.78
C PRO A 2 17.38 0.04 26.79
N PHE A 3 17.80 1.25 26.40
CA PHE A 3 19.21 1.63 26.32
C PHE A 3 19.92 1.45 27.66
N GLN A 4 19.28 1.85 28.78
CA GLN A 4 19.86 1.69 30.11
C GLN A 4 20.21 0.24 30.43
N LYS A 5 19.36 -0.71 30.05
CA LYS A 5 19.64 -2.13 30.25
C LYS A 5 20.89 -2.60 29.50
N ILE A 6 21.16 -2.02 28.30
CA ILE A 6 22.39 -2.31 27.55
C ILE A 6 23.60 -1.80 28.32
N VAL A 7 23.52 -0.61 28.89
CA VAL A 7 24.60 -0.01 29.68
C VAL A 7 24.85 -0.83 30.95
N ASP A 8 23.81 -1.25 31.65
CA ASP A 8 23.92 -1.99 32.92
C ASP A 8 24.48 -3.42 32.72
N GLU A 9 24.16 -4.05 31.57
CA GLU A 9 24.62 -5.41 31.25
C GLU A 9 25.95 -5.44 30.49
N PHE A 10 26.48 -4.30 30.03
CA PHE A 10 27.73 -4.25 29.29
C PHE A 10 28.95 -4.52 30.15
N ALA A 11 29.70 -5.54 29.78
CA ALA A 11 31.02 -5.85 30.39
C ALA A 11 32.07 -6.08 29.30
N LEU A 12 33.19 -5.38 29.40
CA LEU A 12 34.33 -5.51 28.43
C LEU A 12 34.81 -6.96 28.27
N GLY A 13 34.79 -7.75 29.34
CA GLY A 13 35.18 -9.16 29.29
C GLY A 13 34.20 -10.08 28.53
N SER A 14 33.00 -9.59 28.24
CA SER A 14 31.97 -10.30 27.46
C SER A 14 32.05 -9.98 25.97
N VAL A 15 32.92 -9.08 25.53
CA VAL A 15 33.09 -8.73 24.12
C VAL A 15 33.76 -9.88 23.39
N ASN A 16 33.04 -10.50 22.46
CA ASN A 16 33.58 -11.58 21.64
C ASN A 16 34.48 -11.00 20.53
N HIS A 17 35.61 -11.60 20.27
CA HIS A 17 36.53 -11.24 19.19
C HIS A 17 36.09 -11.74 17.80
N SER A 18 34.93 -12.41 17.70
CA SER A 18 34.40 -12.86 16.42
C SER A 18 34.04 -11.68 15.51
N PRO A 19 34.28 -11.77 14.20
CA PRO A 19 33.83 -10.73 13.26
C PRO A 19 32.32 -10.55 13.38
N ALA A 20 31.89 -9.30 13.61
CA ALA A 20 30.47 -8.96 13.63
C ALA A 20 29.97 -8.77 12.19
N PHE A 21 28.90 -9.46 11.83
CA PHE A 21 28.18 -9.22 10.59
C PHE A 21 26.95 -8.34 10.85
N PHE A 22 26.86 -7.23 10.14
CA PHE A 22 25.69 -6.34 10.22
C PHE A 22 24.60 -6.84 9.27
N ASP A 23 23.62 -7.54 9.81
CA ASP A 23 22.50 -8.08 9.05
C ASP A 23 21.38 -7.02 8.90
N ILE A 24 21.37 -6.35 7.74
CA ILE A 24 20.39 -5.31 7.42
C ILE A 24 18.95 -5.86 7.43
N VAL A 25 18.73 -7.08 6.92
CA VAL A 25 17.41 -7.70 6.86
C VAL A 25 16.87 -7.95 8.27
N LYS A 26 17.71 -8.44 9.15
CA LYS A 26 17.37 -8.63 10.56
C LYS A 26 17.07 -7.30 11.26
N MET A 27 17.83 -6.24 10.97
CA MET A 27 17.57 -4.91 11.52
C MET A 27 16.25 -4.33 11.02
N GLN A 28 15.93 -4.51 9.75
CA GLN A 28 14.63 -4.10 9.19
C GLN A 28 13.47 -4.86 9.85
N SER A 29 13.64 -6.16 10.12
CA SER A 29 12.63 -6.95 10.84
C SER A 29 12.40 -6.43 12.26
N PHE A 30 13.45 -6.11 13.00
CA PHE A 30 13.33 -5.48 14.33
C PHE A 30 12.64 -4.12 14.24
N ASN A 31 13.04 -3.28 13.30
CA ASN A 31 12.41 -1.97 13.10
C ASN A 31 10.91 -2.10 12.83
N ALA A 32 10.51 -3.08 12.00
CA ALA A 32 9.11 -3.37 11.75
C ALA A 32 8.34 -3.78 13.01
N GLU A 33 8.97 -4.50 13.95
CA GLU A 33 8.36 -4.83 15.24
C GLU A 33 8.14 -3.58 16.09
N TYR A 34 9.12 -2.67 16.14
CA TYR A 34 8.97 -1.39 16.84
C TYR A 34 7.87 -0.53 16.23
N ILE A 35 7.80 -0.44 14.90
CA ILE A 35 6.73 0.28 14.21
C ILE A 35 5.35 -0.31 14.56
N ARG A 36 5.19 -1.62 14.55
CA ARG A 36 3.93 -2.28 14.91
C ARG A 36 3.55 -2.17 16.38
N ALA A 37 4.53 -1.93 17.25
CA ALA A 37 4.29 -1.74 18.68
C ALA A 37 3.87 -0.31 19.06
N MET A 38 4.02 0.66 18.14
CA MET A 38 3.53 2.03 18.35
C MET A 38 2.00 2.05 18.41
N THR A 39 1.44 2.96 19.15
CA THR A 39 0.03 3.35 18.97
C THR A 39 -0.13 3.99 17.59
N VAL A 40 -1.36 4.02 17.07
CA VAL A 40 -1.64 4.64 15.76
C VAL A 40 -1.24 6.12 15.75
N ASP A 41 -1.50 6.83 16.84
CA ASP A 41 -1.15 8.26 16.96
C ASP A 41 0.37 8.48 16.96
N GLU A 42 1.12 7.63 17.67
CA GLU A 42 2.59 7.66 17.64
C GLU A 42 3.14 7.36 16.23
N PHE A 43 2.54 6.39 15.53
CA PHE A 43 2.91 6.07 14.17
C PHE A 43 2.63 7.24 13.21
N ILE A 44 1.45 7.87 13.30
CA ILE A 44 1.10 9.06 12.49
C ILE A 44 2.10 10.19 12.72
N ALA A 45 2.39 10.49 13.98
CA ALA A 45 3.36 11.53 14.34
C ALA A 45 4.77 11.22 13.81
N ALA A 46 5.22 9.96 13.90
CA ALA A 46 6.51 9.53 13.39
C ALA A 46 6.59 9.58 11.83
N CYS A 47 5.45 9.49 11.14
CA CYS A 47 5.39 9.58 9.68
C CYS A 47 5.40 11.01 9.16
N GLU A 48 5.10 12.03 9.97
CA GLU A 48 4.88 13.41 9.53
C GLU A 48 6.04 13.96 8.69
N VAL A 49 7.27 13.72 9.11
CA VAL A 49 8.48 14.16 8.40
C VAL A 49 8.60 13.58 6.98
N TRP A 50 7.96 12.46 6.71
CA TRP A 50 7.97 11.77 5.43
C TRP A 50 6.77 12.15 4.55
N LEU A 51 5.67 12.59 5.15
CA LEU A 51 4.40 12.90 4.49
C LEU A 51 4.27 14.38 4.14
N THR A 52 5.07 15.22 4.80
CA THR A 52 5.07 16.66 4.59
C THR A 52 6.43 17.15 4.07
N GLY A 53 6.44 18.27 3.37
CA GLY A 53 7.67 18.87 2.83
C GLY A 53 8.19 18.21 1.56
N GLU A 54 9.49 18.36 1.29
CA GLU A 54 10.13 17.98 0.03
C GLU A 54 10.27 16.49 -0.22
N ARG A 55 10.10 15.66 0.81
CA ARG A 55 10.21 14.18 0.71
C ARG A 55 8.94 13.52 0.23
N ALA A 56 7.80 14.22 0.30
CA ALA A 56 6.53 13.68 -0.16
C ALA A 56 6.48 13.68 -1.70
N PRO A 57 6.03 12.59 -2.35
CA PRO A 57 5.95 12.50 -3.81
C PRO A 57 4.76 13.26 -4.42
N TRP A 58 3.97 13.94 -3.60
CA TRP A 58 2.80 14.74 -3.99
C TRP A 58 2.98 16.22 -3.68
N LYS A 59 2.14 17.06 -4.26
CA LYS A 59 2.06 18.47 -3.86
C LYS A 59 1.43 18.56 -2.47
N GLN A 60 2.03 19.34 -1.57
CA GLN A 60 1.56 19.46 -0.19
C GLN A 60 0.07 19.84 -0.08
N ALA A 61 -0.45 20.63 -1.03
CA ALA A 61 -1.86 21.00 -1.08
C ALA A 61 -2.82 19.81 -1.30
N ASN A 62 -2.31 18.68 -1.77
CA ASN A 62 -3.10 17.47 -2.00
C ASN A 62 -3.10 16.52 -0.78
N TYR A 63 -2.24 16.78 0.21
CA TYR A 63 -2.16 15.94 1.40
C TYR A 63 -3.31 16.25 2.35
N ASP A 64 -4.02 15.20 2.76
CA ASP A 64 -5.07 15.28 3.78
C ASP A 64 -4.69 14.36 4.94
N ALA A 65 -4.40 14.97 6.10
CA ALA A 65 -4.01 14.26 7.31
C ALA A 65 -5.13 13.35 7.85
N LYS A 66 -6.41 13.68 7.60
CA LYS A 66 -7.55 12.85 8.02
C LYS A 66 -7.59 11.57 7.19
N VAL A 67 -7.42 11.68 5.88
CA VAL A 67 -7.33 10.52 4.97
C VAL A 67 -6.15 9.64 5.35
N PHE A 68 -5.00 10.23 5.70
CA PHE A 68 -3.86 9.44 6.19
C PHE A 68 -4.19 8.74 7.53
N ALA A 69 -4.83 9.42 8.47
CA ALA A 69 -5.19 8.83 9.76
C ALA A 69 -6.12 7.60 9.61
N GLU A 70 -7.02 7.61 8.65
CA GLU A 70 -7.91 6.47 8.38
C GLU A 70 -7.16 5.26 7.82
N ILE A 71 -6.12 5.47 6.99
CA ILE A 71 -5.35 4.37 6.39
C ILE A 71 -4.15 3.95 7.24
N ALA A 72 -3.69 4.79 8.16
CA ALA A 72 -2.48 4.55 8.95
C ALA A 72 -2.43 3.17 9.64
N PRO A 73 -3.50 2.65 10.27
CA PRO A 73 -3.47 1.32 10.88
C PRO A 73 -3.17 0.20 9.89
N LEU A 74 -3.65 0.34 8.65
CA LEU A 74 -3.46 -0.65 7.59
C LEU A 74 -2.03 -0.61 7.01
N VAL A 75 -1.44 0.58 6.97
CA VAL A 75 -0.06 0.82 6.50
C VAL A 75 0.96 0.39 7.55
N GLN A 76 0.73 0.74 8.82
CA GLN A 76 1.60 0.44 9.96
C GLN A 76 2.01 -1.04 10.02
N THR A 77 1.07 -1.93 9.77
CA THR A 77 1.31 -3.38 9.81
C THR A 77 2.16 -3.91 8.65
N ARG A 78 2.41 -3.11 7.61
CA ARG A 78 3.01 -3.53 6.34
C ARG A 78 4.35 -2.91 6.02
N VAL A 79 4.72 -1.83 6.72
CA VAL A 79 6.00 -1.16 6.51
C VAL A 79 7.07 -1.68 7.45
N GLN A 80 8.31 -1.70 6.95
CA GLN A 80 9.49 -2.02 7.75
C GLN A 80 10.28 -0.75 8.11
N LEU A 81 10.14 0.29 7.30
CA LEU A 81 10.79 1.58 7.50
C LEU A 81 9.75 2.69 7.33
N LEU A 82 9.81 3.74 8.16
CA LEU A 82 8.89 4.89 8.04
C LEU A 82 9.05 5.63 6.68
N GLN A 83 10.25 5.62 6.11
CA GLN A 83 10.50 6.19 4.78
C GLN A 83 9.75 5.50 3.65
N ASP A 84 9.22 4.29 3.86
CA ASP A 84 8.47 3.54 2.85
C ASP A 84 6.99 3.94 2.84
N VAL A 85 6.52 4.62 3.90
CA VAL A 85 5.11 5.04 4.06
C VAL A 85 4.62 5.89 2.88
N PRO A 86 5.36 6.93 2.41
CA PRO A 86 4.89 7.70 1.26
C PRO A 86 4.57 6.85 0.05
N SER A 87 5.42 5.88 -0.27
CA SER A 87 5.18 4.98 -1.40
C SER A 87 3.97 4.06 -1.23
N MET A 88 3.54 3.80 0.00
CA MET A 88 2.36 2.98 0.29
C MET A 88 1.05 3.74 0.15
N VAL A 89 1.08 5.07 0.21
CA VAL A 89 -0.12 5.93 0.25
C VAL A 89 -0.17 7.00 -0.86
N ASP A 90 0.87 7.14 -1.68
CA ASP A 90 1.00 8.17 -2.71
C ASP A 90 -0.22 8.23 -3.66
N PHE A 91 -0.80 7.08 -3.95
CA PHE A 91 -1.99 6.99 -4.80
C PHE A 91 -3.22 7.72 -4.20
N LEU A 92 -3.28 7.95 -2.90
CA LEU A 92 -4.36 8.74 -2.28
C LEU A 92 -4.18 10.24 -2.51
N PHE A 93 -2.95 10.72 -2.69
CA PHE A 93 -2.60 12.14 -2.74
C PHE A 93 -2.07 12.58 -4.11
N CYS A 94 -1.84 11.65 -5.02
CA CYS A 94 -1.49 11.95 -6.41
C CYS A 94 -2.73 11.83 -7.30
N GLU A 95 -2.91 12.72 -8.27
CA GLU A 95 -4.03 12.65 -9.22
C GLU A 95 -4.00 11.32 -10.01
N MET A 96 -2.83 10.98 -10.52
CA MET A 96 -2.57 9.70 -11.19
C MET A 96 -1.28 9.09 -10.62
N PRO A 97 -1.32 7.86 -10.12
CA PRO A 97 -0.12 7.18 -9.66
C PRO A 97 0.76 6.80 -10.86
N ALA A 98 2.08 6.82 -10.65
CA ALA A 98 3.01 6.25 -11.63
C ALA A 98 2.79 4.74 -11.71
N ILE A 99 2.64 4.22 -12.93
CA ILE A 99 2.44 2.79 -13.16
C ILE A 99 3.80 2.11 -13.24
N ASP A 100 4.06 1.16 -12.34
CA ASP A 100 5.20 0.27 -12.42
C ASP A 100 4.99 -0.72 -13.57
N GLU A 101 5.86 -0.66 -14.57
CA GLU A 101 5.72 -1.43 -15.80
C GLU A 101 5.76 -2.94 -15.53
N ALA A 102 6.62 -3.40 -14.64
CA ALA A 102 6.71 -4.83 -14.30
C ALA A 102 5.42 -5.33 -13.63
N SER A 103 4.84 -4.52 -12.74
CA SER A 103 3.53 -4.81 -12.12
C SER A 103 2.41 -4.83 -13.15
N TYR A 104 2.42 -3.88 -14.10
CA TYR A 104 1.43 -3.80 -15.18
C TYR A 104 1.47 -5.04 -16.06
N VAL A 105 2.63 -5.36 -16.62
CA VAL A 105 2.80 -6.53 -17.50
C VAL A 105 2.37 -7.81 -16.79
N LYS A 106 2.76 -7.99 -15.54
CA LYS A 106 2.38 -9.16 -14.74
C LYS A 106 0.87 -9.23 -14.48
N ALA A 107 0.23 -8.11 -14.13
CA ALA A 107 -1.19 -8.06 -13.78
C ALA A 107 -2.10 -8.25 -15.00
N PHE A 108 -1.64 -7.82 -16.19
CA PHE A 108 -2.39 -7.90 -17.45
C PHE A 108 -1.90 -8.99 -18.41
N ALA A 109 -1.04 -9.90 -17.93
CA ALA A 109 -0.54 -11.02 -18.76
C ALA A 109 -1.62 -12.03 -19.17
N ALA A 110 -2.74 -12.11 -18.44
CA ALA A 110 -3.80 -13.05 -18.71
C ALA A 110 -4.93 -12.40 -19.53
N ASP A 111 -5.47 -13.11 -20.52
CA ASP A 111 -6.51 -12.62 -21.43
C ASP A 111 -7.79 -12.14 -20.71
N TRP A 112 -8.09 -12.70 -19.56
CA TRP A 112 -9.25 -12.32 -18.76
C TRP A 112 -9.05 -10.99 -17.99
N ALA A 113 -7.82 -10.50 -17.82
CA ALA A 113 -7.53 -9.38 -16.91
C ALA A 113 -8.24 -8.07 -17.34
N ALA A 114 -8.18 -7.71 -18.60
CA ALA A 114 -8.83 -6.51 -19.12
C ALA A 114 -10.36 -6.63 -19.08
N SER A 115 -10.93 -7.76 -19.51
CA SER A 115 -12.37 -7.98 -19.53
C SER A 115 -12.98 -7.98 -18.13
N THR A 116 -12.31 -8.59 -17.15
CA THR A 116 -12.78 -8.57 -15.76
C THR A 116 -12.64 -7.20 -15.14
N LEU A 117 -11.59 -6.44 -15.45
CA LEU A 117 -11.44 -5.06 -14.99
C LEU A 117 -12.54 -4.15 -15.54
N ILE A 118 -12.96 -4.34 -16.81
CA ILE A 118 -14.12 -3.67 -17.39
C ILE A 118 -15.40 -4.02 -16.61
N ALA A 119 -15.63 -5.29 -16.32
CA ALA A 119 -16.79 -5.72 -15.53
C ALA A 119 -16.80 -5.12 -14.10
N ILE A 120 -15.62 -5.08 -13.43
CA ILE A 120 -15.47 -4.43 -12.12
C ILE A 120 -15.82 -2.94 -12.21
N ARG A 121 -15.29 -2.24 -13.21
CA ARG A 121 -15.59 -0.83 -13.44
C ARG A 121 -17.10 -0.58 -13.59
N GLU A 122 -17.81 -1.40 -14.37
CA GLU A 122 -19.26 -1.28 -14.53
C GLU A 122 -20.01 -1.57 -13.21
N GLY A 123 -19.58 -2.60 -12.46
CA GLY A 123 -20.15 -2.90 -11.15
C GLY A 123 -19.95 -1.76 -10.14
N PHE A 124 -18.79 -1.11 -10.18
CA PHE A 124 -18.45 0.00 -9.28
C PHE A 124 -19.29 1.28 -9.54
N LYS A 125 -19.84 1.46 -10.73
CA LYS A 125 -20.71 2.62 -11.02
C LYS A 125 -21.96 2.67 -10.15
N ASN A 126 -22.51 1.50 -9.82
CA ASN A 126 -23.84 1.38 -9.23
C ASN A 126 -23.86 0.71 -7.83
N CYS A 127 -22.70 0.35 -7.25
CA CYS A 127 -22.64 -0.21 -5.90
C CYS A 127 -22.56 0.88 -4.83
N ASP A 128 -22.88 0.55 -3.59
CA ASP A 128 -22.53 1.39 -2.45
C ASP A 128 -21.01 1.54 -2.39
N TRP A 129 -20.54 2.78 -2.11
CA TRP A 129 -19.12 3.06 -2.08
C TRP A 129 -18.53 2.78 -0.71
N LYS A 130 -18.56 1.50 -0.32
CA LYS A 130 -18.04 0.93 0.92
C LYS A 130 -17.13 -0.26 0.61
N ALA A 131 -16.09 -0.45 1.40
CA ALA A 131 -15.08 -1.50 1.20
C ALA A 131 -15.71 -2.89 1.00
N ASP A 132 -16.68 -3.25 1.84
CA ASP A 132 -17.38 -4.53 1.75
C ASP A 132 -18.21 -4.65 0.47
N SER A 133 -18.91 -3.60 0.07
CA SER A 133 -19.70 -3.59 -1.17
C SER A 133 -18.83 -3.66 -2.41
N LEU A 134 -17.70 -2.94 -2.42
CA LEU A 134 -16.68 -2.99 -3.47
C LEU A 134 -16.09 -4.40 -3.59
N LYS A 135 -15.77 -5.02 -2.46
CA LYS A 135 -15.28 -6.40 -2.39
C LYS A 135 -16.31 -7.38 -2.94
N ALA A 136 -17.57 -7.27 -2.53
CA ALA A 136 -18.65 -8.14 -2.99
C ALA A 136 -18.85 -8.07 -4.51
N VAL A 137 -18.72 -6.88 -5.13
CA VAL A 137 -18.75 -6.74 -6.60
C VAL A 137 -17.63 -7.54 -7.24
N VAL A 138 -16.40 -7.44 -6.74
CA VAL A 138 -15.24 -8.16 -7.29
C VAL A 138 -15.37 -9.68 -7.09
N GLU A 139 -15.88 -10.12 -5.93
CA GLU A 139 -16.14 -11.54 -5.63
C GLU A 139 -17.17 -12.12 -6.60
N LYS A 140 -18.30 -11.43 -6.81
CA LYS A 140 -19.34 -11.85 -7.76
C LYS A 140 -18.80 -12.00 -9.18
N ILE A 141 -17.96 -11.08 -9.64
CA ILE A 141 -17.33 -11.16 -10.97
C ILE A 141 -16.35 -12.35 -11.01
N GLY A 142 -15.66 -12.61 -9.90
CA GLY A 142 -14.79 -13.78 -9.76
C GLY A 142 -15.56 -15.08 -9.92
N GLU A 143 -16.67 -15.24 -9.24
CA GLU A 143 -17.54 -16.41 -9.33
C GLU A 143 -18.03 -16.64 -10.77
N GLN A 144 -18.50 -15.58 -11.44
CA GLN A 144 -18.99 -15.63 -12.83
C GLN A 144 -17.91 -16.09 -13.82
N ASN A 145 -16.64 -15.79 -13.53
CA ASN A 145 -15.51 -16.12 -14.39
C ASN A 145 -14.66 -17.30 -13.88
N SER A 146 -15.11 -18.00 -12.82
CA SER A 146 -14.35 -19.08 -12.15
C SER A 146 -12.94 -18.65 -11.71
N LEU A 147 -12.81 -17.40 -11.27
CA LEU A 147 -11.57 -16.79 -10.81
C LEU A 147 -11.64 -16.48 -9.30
N LYS A 148 -10.55 -16.77 -8.58
CA LYS A 148 -10.43 -16.40 -7.17
C LYS A 148 -10.24 -14.90 -7.02
N LEU A 149 -10.80 -14.32 -5.95
CA LEU A 149 -10.69 -12.89 -5.60
C LEU A 149 -9.25 -12.35 -5.74
N GLY A 150 -8.25 -13.06 -5.21
CA GLY A 150 -6.85 -12.64 -5.27
C GLY A 150 -6.31 -12.43 -6.70
N LYS A 151 -6.83 -13.18 -7.70
CA LYS A 151 -6.45 -12.96 -9.12
C LYS A 151 -7.01 -11.64 -9.65
N LEU A 152 -8.28 -11.35 -9.36
CA LEU A 152 -8.95 -10.12 -9.81
C LEU A 152 -8.43 -8.86 -9.11
N GLN A 153 -7.95 -9.01 -7.88
CA GLN A 153 -7.34 -7.89 -7.16
C GLN A 153 -6.05 -7.37 -7.83
N ALA A 154 -5.31 -8.21 -8.55
CA ALA A 154 -4.03 -7.80 -9.15
C ALA A 154 -4.21 -6.70 -10.22
N PRO A 155 -5.03 -6.87 -11.28
CA PRO A 155 -5.25 -5.81 -12.27
C PRO A 155 -5.95 -4.58 -11.66
N LEU A 156 -6.91 -4.78 -10.73
CA LEU A 156 -7.55 -3.67 -10.04
C LEU A 156 -6.57 -2.87 -9.19
N ARG A 157 -5.69 -3.54 -8.43
CA ARG A 157 -4.66 -2.88 -7.62
C ARG A 157 -3.71 -2.05 -8.49
N VAL A 158 -3.20 -2.63 -9.57
CA VAL A 158 -2.32 -1.91 -10.49
C VAL A 158 -3.04 -0.72 -11.12
N ALA A 159 -4.29 -0.87 -11.50
CA ALA A 159 -5.07 0.25 -12.04
C ALA A 159 -5.24 1.41 -11.04
N VAL A 160 -5.48 1.11 -9.77
CA VAL A 160 -5.77 2.13 -8.75
C VAL A 160 -4.50 2.72 -8.15
N THR A 161 -3.49 1.87 -7.86
CA THR A 161 -2.28 2.27 -7.10
C THR A 161 -1.01 2.35 -7.93
N GLY A 162 -1.03 1.91 -9.18
CA GLY A 162 0.13 1.84 -10.07
C GLY A 162 1.08 0.66 -9.81
N ARG A 163 0.86 -0.15 -8.76
CA ARG A 163 1.79 -1.21 -8.36
C ARG A 163 1.09 -2.46 -7.83
N SER A 164 1.84 -3.57 -7.75
CA SER A 164 1.30 -4.87 -7.29
C SER A 164 1.28 -5.05 -5.77
N VAL A 165 2.01 -4.22 -5.03
CA VAL A 165 2.14 -4.28 -3.56
C VAL A 165 1.59 -3.01 -2.93
N GLY A 166 0.93 -3.14 -1.78
CA GLY A 166 0.36 -2.00 -1.05
C GLY A 166 -0.50 -2.44 0.14
N PRO A 167 -1.24 -1.52 0.76
CA PRO A 167 -2.19 -1.82 1.83
C PRO A 167 -3.32 -2.74 1.33
N PRO A 168 -4.24 -3.24 2.19
CA PRO A 168 -5.48 -3.86 1.75
C PRO A 168 -6.14 -3.01 0.67
N LEU A 169 -6.92 -3.61 -0.23
CA LEU A 169 -7.28 -2.91 -1.47
C LEU A 169 -8.55 -2.07 -1.36
N PHE A 170 -9.57 -2.59 -0.68
CA PHE A 170 -10.91 -2.02 -0.77
C PHE A 170 -11.13 -0.79 0.11
N GLU A 171 -10.54 -0.76 1.30
CA GLU A 171 -10.57 0.38 2.19
C GLU A 171 -9.91 1.62 1.55
N PRO A 172 -8.70 1.51 0.95
CA PRO A 172 -8.12 2.62 0.19
C PRO A 172 -8.94 3.05 -1.02
N ILE A 173 -9.64 2.13 -1.71
CA ILE A 173 -10.53 2.48 -2.82
C ILE A 173 -11.73 3.28 -2.30
N GLU A 174 -12.30 2.92 -1.15
CA GLU A 174 -13.36 3.69 -0.50
C GLU A 174 -12.89 5.12 -0.22
N LEU A 175 -11.69 5.29 0.36
CA LEU A 175 -11.09 6.60 0.66
C LEU A 175 -10.80 7.43 -0.60
N LEU A 176 -10.31 6.79 -1.66
CA LEU A 176 -9.99 7.44 -2.93
C LEU A 176 -11.23 8.02 -3.63
N GLY A 177 -12.38 7.38 -3.41
CA GLY A 177 -13.62 7.79 -4.03
C GLY A 177 -13.86 7.19 -5.43
N ARG A 178 -15.14 7.20 -5.82
CA ARG A 178 -15.64 6.56 -7.05
C ARG A 178 -15.02 7.15 -8.31
N ASP A 179 -15.09 8.46 -8.45
CA ASP A 179 -14.71 9.14 -9.70
C ASP A 179 -13.21 8.96 -9.99
N ALA A 180 -12.37 9.12 -8.97
CA ALA A 180 -10.93 8.91 -9.10
C ALA A 180 -10.61 7.44 -9.43
N THR A 181 -11.28 6.48 -8.78
CA THR A 181 -11.09 5.06 -9.05
C THR A 181 -11.48 4.71 -10.49
N ILE A 182 -12.65 5.13 -10.95
CA ILE A 182 -13.13 4.86 -12.33
C ILE A 182 -12.19 5.51 -13.35
N LYS A 183 -11.79 6.78 -13.15
CA LYS A 183 -10.83 7.49 -14.01
C LYS A 183 -9.52 6.71 -14.18
N ARG A 184 -8.99 6.15 -13.10
CA ARG A 184 -7.76 5.37 -13.14
C ARG A 184 -7.91 4.03 -13.84
N ILE A 185 -9.02 3.33 -13.61
CA ILE A 185 -9.34 2.11 -14.34
C ILE A 185 -9.40 2.38 -15.84
N ASP A 186 -10.10 3.46 -16.25
CA ASP A 186 -10.21 3.86 -17.65
C ASP A 186 -8.85 4.18 -18.27
N ALA A 187 -7.99 4.89 -17.55
CA ALA A 187 -6.66 5.22 -18.02
C ALA A 187 -5.79 3.98 -18.25
N VAL A 188 -5.89 2.99 -17.37
CA VAL A 188 -5.16 1.72 -17.52
C VAL A 188 -5.70 0.88 -18.67
N LEU A 189 -7.02 0.82 -18.84
CA LEU A 189 -7.65 0.11 -19.96
C LEU A 189 -7.34 0.76 -21.32
N ALA A 190 -7.12 2.08 -21.34
CA ALA A 190 -6.70 2.81 -22.55
C ALA A 190 -5.21 2.60 -22.88
N LYS A 191 -4.39 2.16 -21.92
CA LYS A 191 -2.98 1.83 -22.15
C LYS A 191 -2.92 0.57 -22.99
N LYS A 192 -2.54 0.70 -24.27
CA LYS A 192 -2.32 -0.47 -25.11
C LYS A 192 -1.17 -1.29 -24.55
N VAL A 193 -1.39 -2.60 -24.44
CA VAL A 193 -0.30 -3.55 -24.18
C VAL A 193 0.57 -3.52 -25.44
N SER A 194 1.75 -2.94 -25.33
CA SER A 194 2.75 -2.89 -26.39
C SER A 194 3.54 -4.18 -26.43
#